data_b3c3bcd7dd7784cb78758a34cbb3b481
#
_entry.id   b3c3bcd7dd7784cb78758a34cbb3b481
#
_cell.length_a   1.000
_cell.length_b   1.000
_cell.length_c   1.000
_cell.angle_alpha   90.00
_cell.angle_beta   90.00
_cell.angle_gamma   90.00
#
_symmetry.space_group_name_H-M   'P 1'
#
loop_
_entity.id
_entity.type
_entity.pdbx_description
1 polymer ?
#
loop_
_entity_poly.entity_id
_entity_poly.type
_entity_poly.pdbx_seq_one_letter_code
_entity_poly.pdbx_strand_id
1 'polypeptide(L)'
;MLRFEREYVSFKPRSAPETIVKSSILFLQVIENQKHWFAARTRDKQEFAVRKSLDKLKSEEKLDLDYYLPTRIVISQLKYRRKRSEVPVIRNLIFICATKQTACDISNVYNVQLFYMKDLFTHSMLVVPDKQMEDFMFVMDLNPDGVNFDNEPFAIGDKVKAVKGDF
;
A
#
# COMPACT_ATOMS: atom_id res chain seq x y z
N MET A 1 -61.10 -7.04 41.84
CA MET A 1 -60.26 -7.76 40.85
C MET A 1 -60.10 -6.83 39.64
N LEU A 2 -59.06 -5.96 39.63
CA LEU A 2 -58.84 -4.97 38.62
C LEU A 2 -57.84 -5.51 37.61
N ARG A 3 -58.26 -5.63 36.37
CA ARG A 3 -57.50 -6.17 35.22
C ARG A 3 -56.80 -5.01 34.56
N PHE A 4 -55.47 -4.94 34.62
CA PHE A 4 -54.66 -3.98 33.90
C PHE A 4 -54.39 -4.54 32.49
N GLU A 5 -54.96 -3.94 31.47
CA GLU A 5 -54.59 -4.14 30.10
C GLU A 5 -53.37 -3.26 29.80
N ARG A 6 -52.27 -3.89 29.37
CA ARG A 6 -51.08 -3.19 28.86
C ARG A 6 -51.28 -2.93 27.38
N GLU A 7 -51.49 -1.68 27.02
CA GLU A 7 -51.39 -1.24 25.63
C GLU A 7 -49.93 -1.36 25.17
N TYR A 8 -49.71 -2.22 24.20
CA TYR A 8 -48.42 -2.31 23.47
C TYR A 8 -48.37 -1.18 22.45
N VAL A 9 -47.68 -0.09 22.75
CA VAL A 9 -47.38 0.97 21.79
C VAL A 9 -46.30 0.44 20.86
N SER A 10 -46.69 0.05 19.63
CA SER A 10 -45.80 -0.33 18.58
C SER A 10 -44.98 0.88 18.11
N PHE A 11 -43.73 0.96 18.54
CA PHE A 11 -42.81 1.98 18.09
C PHE A 11 -42.33 1.60 16.65
N LYS A 12 -42.93 2.19 15.61
CA LYS A 12 -42.38 2.15 14.28
C LYS A 12 -41.18 3.09 14.21
N PRO A 13 -39.96 2.60 13.91
CA PRO A 13 -38.83 3.48 13.69
C PRO A 13 -39.13 4.39 12.52
N ARG A 14 -39.06 5.72 12.73
CA ARG A 14 -39.15 6.70 11.65
C ARG A 14 -37.98 6.41 10.67
N SER A 15 -38.30 6.11 9.43
CA SER A 15 -37.31 6.00 8.37
C SER A 15 -36.51 7.30 8.31
N ALA A 16 -35.17 7.18 8.35
CA ALA A 16 -34.30 8.33 8.19
C ALA A 16 -34.62 9.02 6.85
N PRO A 17 -34.58 10.36 6.78
CA PRO A 17 -34.90 11.06 5.53
C PRO A 17 -33.94 10.61 4.43
N GLU A 18 -34.50 10.26 3.28
CA GLU A 18 -33.76 9.73 2.11
C GLU A 18 -32.54 10.57 1.71
N THR A 19 -32.57 11.86 1.99
CA THR A 19 -31.47 12.80 1.73
C THR A 19 -30.23 12.50 2.57
N ILE A 20 -30.41 12.09 3.83
CA ILE A 20 -29.28 11.74 4.72
C ILE A 20 -28.68 10.41 4.28
N VAL A 21 -29.50 9.44 3.89
CA VAL A 21 -29.02 8.14 3.41
C VAL A 21 -28.25 8.29 2.11
N LYS A 22 -28.75 9.09 1.16
CA LYS A 22 -28.05 9.36 -0.12
C LYS A 22 -26.72 10.08 0.07
N SER A 23 -26.66 11.07 0.96
CA SER A 23 -25.39 11.77 1.24
C SER A 23 -24.36 10.87 1.95
N SER A 24 -24.82 9.99 2.84
CA SER A 24 -23.94 9.03 3.50
C SER A 24 -23.40 7.96 2.54
N ILE A 25 -24.22 7.48 1.62
CA ILE A 25 -23.81 6.53 0.57
C ILE A 25 -22.81 7.18 -0.37
N LEU A 26 -23.07 8.41 -0.81
CA LEU A 26 -22.15 9.15 -1.68
C LEU A 26 -20.80 9.40 -0.98
N PHE A 27 -20.81 9.75 0.30
CA PHE A 27 -19.60 9.94 1.10
C PHE A 27 -18.80 8.66 1.25
N LEU A 28 -19.46 7.52 1.49
CA LEU A 28 -18.80 6.21 1.53
C LEU A 28 -18.20 5.83 0.18
N GLN A 29 -18.88 6.08 -0.93
CA GLN A 29 -18.37 5.82 -2.28
C GLN A 29 -17.14 6.69 -2.61
N VAL A 30 -17.11 7.95 -2.15
CA VAL A 30 -15.94 8.82 -2.33
C VAL A 30 -14.74 8.28 -1.56
N ILE A 31 -14.93 7.79 -0.33
CA ILE A 31 -13.86 7.20 0.47
C ILE A 31 -13.35 5.88 -0.15
N GLU A 32 -14.24 5.04 -0.68
CA GLU A 32 -13.85 3.78 -1.32
C GLU A 32 -13.07 3.97 -2.63
N ASN A 33 -13.28 5.09 -3.32
CA ASN A 33 -12.58 5.41 -4.56
C ASN A 33 -11.24 6.14 -4.36
N GLN A 34 -10.87 6.47 -3.12
CA GLN A 34 -9.59 7.09 -2.84
C GLN A 34 -8.46 6.08 -3.01
N LYS A 35 -7.41 6.48 -3.75
CA LYS A 35 -6.19 5.69 -3.86
C LYS A 35 -5.37 5.79 -2.60
N HIS A 36 -4.76 4.67 -2.23
CA HIS A 36 -3.85 4.56 -1.11
C HIS A 36 -2.64 3.72 -1.50
N TRP A 37 -1.52 3.97 -0.84
CA TRP A 37 -0.34 3.13 -0.94
C TRP A 37 -0.48 1.90 -0.06
N PHE A 38 -0.42 0.72 -0.66
CA PHE A 38 -0.45 -0.56 0.03
C PHE A 38 0.93 -1.21 -0.05
N ALA A 39 1.43 -1.70 1.09
CA ALA A 39 2.63 -2.51 1.13
C ALA A 39 2.28 -3.96 0.79
N ALA A 40 2.97 -4.54 -0.18
CA ALA A 40 2.76 -5.91 -0.60
C ALA A 40 4.08 -6.69 -0.65
N ARG A 41 4.04 -7.95 -0.25
CA ARG A 41 5.15 -8.89 -0.35
C ARG A 41 5.04 -9.71 -1.62
N THR A 42 6.17 -9.91 -2.27
CA THR A 42 6.32 -10.83 -3.40
C THR A 42 6.95 -12.15 -2.93
N ARG A 43 6.92 -13.16 -3.77
CA ARG A 43 7.77 -14.34 -3.57
C ARG A 43 9.23 -13.97 -3.84
N ASP A 44 10.14 -14.77 -3.30
CA ASP A 44 11.59 -14.55 -3.48
C ASP A 44 11.96 -14.44 -4.96
N LYS A 45 12.72 -13.39 -5.28
CA LYS A 45 13.19 -13.07 -6.65
C LYS A 45 12.10 -12.87 -7.70
N GLN A 46 10.85 -12.64 -7.30
CA GLN A 46 9.72 -12.41 -8.20
C GLN A 46 9.34 -10.92 -8.34
N GLU A 47 10.06 -10.00 -7.73
CA GLU A 47 9.75 -8.58 -7.71
C GLU A 47 9.62 -8.01 -9.14
N PHE A 48 10.56 -8.33 -10.02
CA PHE A 48 10.54 -7.87 -11.40
C PHE A 48 9.46 -8.55 -12.25
N ALA A 49 9.12 -9.81 -11.93
CA ALA A 49 8.01 -10.49 -12.59
C ALA A 49 6.67 -9.85 -12.21
N VAL A 50 6.50 -9.52 -10.94
CA VAL A 50 5.33 -8.78 -10.46
C VAL A 50 5.26 -7.39 -11.09
N ARG A 51 6.39 -6.63 -11.14
CA ARG A 51 6.48 -5.35 -11.84
C ARG A 51 5.97 -5.46 -13.28
N LYS A 52 6.49 -6.44 -14.04
CA LYS A 52 6.07 -6.67 -15.42
C LYS A 52 4.58 -6.99 -15.54
N SER A 53 4.01 -7.75 -14.60
CA SER A 53 2.58 -8.05 -14.58
C SER A 53 1.75 -6.79 -14.30
N LEU A 54 2.19 -5.92 -13.37
CA LEU A 54 1.53 -4.65 -13.09
C LEU A 54 1.60 -3.69 -14.29
N ASP A 55 2.75 -3.61 -14.99
CA ASP A 55 2.89 -2.82 -16.23
C ASP A 55 1.90 -3.29 -17.30
N LYS A 56 1.74 -4.62 -17.43
CA LYS A 56 0.78 -5.22 -18.35
C LYS A 56 -0.66 -4.83 -18.00
N LEU A 57 -1.04 -4.92 -16.73
CA LEU A 57 -2.37 -4.53 -16.26
C LEU A 57 -2.64 -3.04 -16.47
N LYS A 58 -1.64 -2.19 -16.25
CA LYS A 58 -1.74 -0.75 -16.51
C LYS A 58 -1.92 -0.42 -17.99
N SER A 59 -1.22 -1.14 -18.88
CA SER A 59 -1.22 -0.88 -20.32
C SER A 59 -2.39 -1.55 -21.06
N GLU A 60 -2.68 -2.82 -20.77
CA GLU A 60 -3.69 -3.61 -21.48
C GLU A 60 -5.08 -3.44 -20.88
N GLU A 61 -5.23 -3.56 -19.57
CA GLU A 61 -6.51 -3.48 -18.87
C GLU A 61 -6.86 -2.03 -18.46
N LYS A 62 -5.95 -1.07 -18.70
CA LYS A 62 -6.11 0.35 -18.33
C LYS A 62 -6.53 0.56 -16.88
N LEU A 63 -6.04 -0.33 -15.99
CA LEU A 63 -6.29 -0.20 -14.57
C LEU A 63 -5.63 1.05 -14.03
N ASP A 64 -6.37 1.80 -13.23
CA ASP A 64 -5.89 3.00 -12.56
C ASP A 64 -5.08 2.62 -11.31
N LEU A 65 -3.84 2.20 -11.54
CA LEU A 65 -2.88 1.82 -10.52
C LEU A 65 -1.51 2.44 -10.78
N ASP A 66 -0.78 2.70 -9.71
CA ASP A 66 0.63 3.01 -9.75
C ASP A 66 1.37 2.05 -8.81
N TYR A 67 2.66 1.89 -9.00
CA TYR A 67 3.47 1.05 -8.12
C TYR A 67 4.87 1.64 -7.94
N TYR A 68 5.51 1.27 -6.86
CA TYR A 68 6.89 1.63 -6.58
C TYR A 68 7.70 0.41 -6.12
N LEU A 69 8.75 0.10 -6.84
CA LEU A 69 9.73 -0.93 -6.50
C LEU A 69 11.09 -0.25 -6.35
N PRO A 70 11.59 -0.06 -5.12
CA PRO A 70 12.90 0.55 -4.90
C PRO A 70 14.00 -0.36 -5.44
N THR A 71 14.75 0.11 -6.44
CA THR A 71 15.82 -0.65 -7.09
C THR A 71 17.13 0.12 -7.09
N ARG A 72 18.24 -0.61 -7.12
CA ARG A 72 19.57 -0.06 -7.33
C ARG A 72 20.31 -0.81 -8.41
N ILE A 73 21.32 -0.17 -8.98
CA ILE A 73 22.14 -0.76 -10.02
C ILE A 73 23.43 -1.28 -9.39
N VAL A 74 23.65 -2.59 -9.50
CA VAL A 74 24.88 -3.24 -9.02
C VAL A 74 25.75 -3.63 -10.21
N ILE A 75 27.03 -3.25 -10.15
CA ILE A 75 28.04 -3.63 -11.15
C ILE A 75 28.82 -4.81 -10.58
N SER A 76 28.61 -5.98 -11.15
CA SER A 76 29.34 -7.20 -10.77
C SER A 76 30.49 -7.46 -11.75
N GLN A 77 31.68 -7.70 -11.23
CA GLN A 77 32.83 -8.12 -12.03
C GLN A 77 32.73 -9.63 -12.28
N LEU A 78 32.49 -10.01 -13.54
CA LEU A 78 32.61 -11.38 -14.00
C LEU A 78 34.04 -11.62 -14.54
N LYS A 79 34.43 -12.88 -14.70
CA LYS A 79 35.80 -13.29 -15.14
C LYS A 79 36.32 -12.52 -16.35
N TYR A 80 35.43 -12.17 -17.30
CA TYR A 80 35.84 -11.52 -18.56
C TYR A 80 35.08 -10.22 -18.87
N ARG A 81 34.06 -9.84 -18.04
CA ARG A 81 33.24 -8.64 -18.31
C ARG A 81 32.61 -8.09 -17.04
N ARG A 82 32.30 -6.80 -17.07
CA ARG A 82 31.44 -6.17 -16.06
C ARG A 82 29.99 -6.37 -16.44
N LYS A 83 29.17 -6.83 -15.49
CA LYS A 83 27.73 -6.96 -15.65
C LYS A 83 27.04 -5.92 -14.80
N ARG A 84 26.21 -5.07 -15.42
CA ARG A 84 25.30 -4.15 -14.75
C ARG A 84 23.97 -4.84 -14.53
N SER A 85 23.49 -4.93 -13.30
CA SER A 85 22.24 -5.58 -12.94
C SER A 85 21.43 -4.66 -12.04
N GLU A 86 20.12 -4.53 -12.34
CA GLU A 86 19.17 -3.89 -11.46
C GLU A 86 18.76 -4.91 -10.38
N VAL A 87 18.79 -4.51 -9.12
CA VAL A 87 18.40 -5.35 -7.97
C VAL A 87 17.47 -4.57 -7.05
N PRO A 88 16.49 -5.21 -6.42
CA PRO A 88 15.65 -4.53 -5.43
C PRO A 88 16.49 -4.16 -4.20
N VAL A 89 16.27 -2.97 -3.66
CA VAL A 89 16.92 -2.50 -2.43
C VAL A 89 16.35 -3.22 -1.23
N ILE A 90 15.03 -3.37 -1.20
CA ILE A 90 14.31 -4.18 -0.21
C ILE A 90 13.79 -5.42 -0.92
N ARG A 91 14.22 -6.58 -0.45
CA ARG A 91 13.80 -7.86 -1.03
C ARG A 91 12.35 -8.15 -0.70
N ASN A 92 11.65 -8.74 -1.64
CA ASN A 92 10.28 -9.23 -1.49
C ASN A 92 9.27 -8.13 -1.11
N LEU A 93 9.53 -6.86 -1.41
CA LEU A 93 8.65 -5.75 -1.10
C LEU A 93 8.37 -4.91 -2.35
N ILE A 94 7.10 -4.59 -2.56
CA ILE A 94 6.62 -3.65 -3.57
C ILE A 94 5.49 -2.82 -2.97
N PHE A 95 5.39 -1.56 -3.37
CA PHE A 95 4.30 -0.68 -2.98
C PHE A 95 3.36 -0.49 -4.15
N ILE A 96 2.05 -0.51 -3.89
CA ILE A 96 1.00 -0.37 -4.91
C ILE A 96 0.08 0.76 -4.49
N CYS A 97 -0.08 1.75 -5.37
CA CYS A 97 -1.02 2.85 -5.21
C CYS A 97 -2.26 2.57 -6.05
N ALA A 98 -3.35 2.25 -5.40
CA ALA A 98 -4.62 1.92 -6.04
C ALA A 98 -5.79 2.13 -5.08
N THR A 99 -7.02 2.02 -5.58
CA THR A 99 -8.18 1.87 -4.70
C THR A 99 -8.15 0.49 -4.04
N LYS A 100 -8.81 0.36 -2.89
CA LYS A 100 -8.89 -0.93 -2.18
C LYS A 100 -9.46 -2.04 -3.07
N GLN A 101 -10.47 -1.73 -3.88
CA GLN A 101 -11.07 -2.68 -4.80
C GLN A 101 -10.05 -3.13 -5.86
N THR A 102 -9.42 -2.19 -6.55
CA THR A 102 -8.38 -2.49 -7.55
C THR A 102 -7.24 -3.31 -6.94
N ALA A 103 -6.81 -2.99 -5.72
CA ALA A 103 -5.79 -3.76 -5.02
C ALA A 103 -6.21 -5.22 -4.77
N CYS A 104 -7.47 -5.46 -4.37
CA CYS A 104 -8.01 -6.81 -4.25
C CYS A 104 -8.08 -7.53 -5.61
N ASP A 105 -8.49 -6.84 -6.68
CA ASP A 105 -8.64 -7.42 -8.01
C ASP A 105 -7.28 -7.84 -8.59
N ILE A 106 -6.20 -7.08 -8.35
CA ILE A 106 -4.84 -7.42 -8.78
C ILE A 106 -4.44 -8.82 -8.30
N SER A 107 -4.74 -9.17 -7.05
CA SER A 107 -4.37 -10.48 -6.51
C SER A 107 -5.40 -11.58 -6.82
N ASN A 108 -6.69 -11.27 -6.78
CA ASN A 108 -7.76 -12.26 -6.83
C ASN A 108 -8.26 -12.53 -8.27
N VAL A 109 -8.39 -11.48 -9.09
CA VAL A 109 -8.91 -11.59 -10.46
C VAL A 109 -7.75 -11.80 -11.45
N TYR A 110 -6.71 -10.96 -11.33
CA TYR A 110 -5.58 -11.01 -12.27
C TYR A 110 -4.47 -11.96 -11.84
N ASN A 111 -4.61 -12.62 -10.68
CA ASN A 111 -3.68 -13.64 -10.19
C ASN A 111 -2.21 -13.20 -10.10
N VAL A 112 -1.96 -11.90 -9.88
CA VAL A 112 -0.61 -11.42 -9.64
C VAL A 112 -0.10 -11.97 -8.31
N GLN A 113 1.08 -12.60 -8.33
CA GLN A 113 1.64 -13.32 -7.17
C GLN A 113 2.21 -12.33 -6.13
N LEU A 114 1.33 -11.64 -5.44
CA LEU A 114 1.67 -10.73 -4.34
C LEU A 114 0.73 -10.94 -3.14
N PHE A 115 1.20 -10.54 -1.97
CA PHE A 115 0.47 -10.69 -0.71
C PHE A 115 0.50 -9.36 0.02
N TYR A 116 -0.64 -8.71 0.15
CA TYR A 116 -0.73 -7.46 0.91
C TYR A 116 -0.40 -7.69 2.39
N MET A 117 0.44 -6.82 2.92
CA MET A 117 0.71 -6.80 4.36
C MET A 117 -0.55 -6.38 5.09
N LYS A 118 -0.75 -6.95 6.27
CA LYS A 118 -1.90 -6.63 7.12
C LYS A 118 -1.44 -5.77 8.29
N ASP A 119 -2.25 -4.79 8.61
CA ASP A 119 -2.14 -4.05 9.85
C ASP A 119 -2.49 -4.97 11.03
N LEU A 120 -1.67 -4.95 12.07
CA LEU A 120 -1.80 -5.86 13.23
C LEU A 120 -3.04 -5.55 14.08
N PHE A 121 -3.52 -4.30 14.06
CA PHE A 121 -4.65 -3.88 14.89
C PHE A 121 -5.98 -4.02 14.15
N THR A 122 -6.02 -3.57 12.90
CA THR A 122 -7.26 -3.55 12.11
C THR A 122 -7.47 -4.81 11.28
N HIS A 123 -6.43 -5.66 11.13
CA HIS A 123 -6.39 -6.84 10.25
C HIS A 123 -6.73 -6.53 8.78
N SER A 124 -6.81 -5.27 8.42
CA SER A 124 -7.00 -4.79 7.05
C SER A 124 -5.66 -4.71 6.29
N MET A 125 -5.71 -4.42 4.99
CA MET A 125 -4.49 -4.15 4.23
C MET A 125 -3.76 -2.95 4.82
N LEU A 126 -2.44 -3.09 5.01
CA LEU A 126 -1.58 -2.04 5.55
C LEU A 126 -1.50 -0.88 4.55
N VAL A 127 -2.00 0.27 4.97
CA VAL A 127 -1.91 1.53 4.21
C VAL A 127 -0.69 2.31 4.67
N VAL A 128 0.13 2.71 3.71
CA VAL A 128 1.25 3.61 3.95
C VAL A 128 0.77 5.04 3.70
N PRO A 129 0.92 5.97 4.65
CA PRO A 129 0.54 7.37 4.44
C PRO A 129 1.30 7.99 3.26
N ASP A 130 0.62 8.81 2.44
CA ASP A 130 1.18 9.39 1.21
C ASP A 130 2.49 10.15 1.49
N LYS A 131 2.51 10.97 2.55
CA LYS A 131 3.73 11.70 2.94
C LYS A 131 4.90 10.78 3.24
N GLN A 132 4.67 9.67 3.94
CA GLN A 132 5.75 8.72 4.23
C GLN A 132 6.26 8.04 2.96
N MET A 133 5.37 7.79 2.01
CA MET A 133 5.76 7.21 0.73
C MET A 133 6.54 8.19 -0.12
N GLU A 134 6.14 9.47 -0.16
CA GLU A 134 6.87 10.55 -0.83
C GLU A 134 8.27 10.74 -0.24
N ASP A 135 8.37 10.83 1.08
CA ASP A 135 9.65 10.95 1.79
C ASP A 135 10.56 9.74 1.50
N PHE A 136 9.98 8.53 1.49
CA PHE A 136 10.70 7.31 1.17
C PHE A 136 11.23 7.30 -0.27
N MET A 137 10.38 7.62 -1.25
CA MET A 137 10.77 7.72 -2.66
C MET A 137 11.87 8.78 -2.84
N PHE A 138 11.73 9.93 -2.21
CA PHE A 138 12.73 11.00 -2.25
C PHE A 138 14.10 10.54 -1.73
N VAL A 139 14.13 9.86 -0.58
CA VAL A 139 15.39 9.33 -0.01
C VAL A 139 16.03 8.30 -0.94
N MET A 140 15.22 7.41 -1.51
CA MET A 140 15.69 6.38 -2.44
C MET A 140 16.25 6.97 -3.74
N ASP A 141 15.64 8.04 -4.26
CA ASP A 141 16.11 8.73 -5.47
C ASP A 141 17.41 9.50 -5.24
N LEU A 142 17.61 10.03 -4.02
CA LEU A 142 18.83 10.76 -3.68
C LEU A 142 20.08 9.87 -3.65
N ASN A 143 20.00 8.72 -3.03
CA ASN A 143 21.12 7.80 -2.90
C ASN A 143 20.66 6.35 -2.64
N PRO A 144 20.27 5.60 -3.66
CA PRO A 144 19.80 4.24 -3.50
C PRO A 144 20.88 3.27 -2.96
N ASP A 145 22.15 3.60 -3.14
CA ASP A 145 23.28 2.79 -2.67
C ASP A 145 23.66 3.12 -1.21
N GLY A 146 23.27 4.30 -0.72
CA GLY A 146 23.57 4.76 0.64
C GLY A 146 22.51 4.41 1.68
N VAL A 147 21.39 3.85 1.27
CA VAL A 147 20.32 3.45 2.19
C VAL A 147 20.57 2.02 2.64
N ASN A 148 20.93 1.85 3.92
CA ASN A 148 21.00 0.56 4.57
C ASN A 148 19.78 0.37 5.47
N PHE A 149 19.09 -0.74 5.28
CA PHE A 149 18.00 -1.16 6.16
C PHE A 149 18.58 -2.12 7.21
N ASP A 150 19.32 -1.55 8.16
CA ASP A 150 19.84 -2.33 9.27
C ASP A 150 18.71 -2.60 10.27
N ASN A 151 18.66 -3.84 10.76
CA ASN A 151 17.69 -4.25 11.75
C ASN A 151 17.99 -3.73 13.16
N GLU A 152 19.09 -3.01 13.33
CA GLU A 152 19.49 -2.44 14.63
C GLU A 152 18.90 -1.03 14.76
N PRO A 153 17.98 -0.81 15.69
CA PRO A 153 17.45 0.52 15.95
C PRO A 153 18.56 1.41 16.53
N PHE A 154 18.61 2.67 16.13
CA PHE A 154 19.49 3.65 16.74
C PHE A 154 19.22 3.75 18.25
N ALA A 155 20.25 3.66 19.04
CA ALA A 155 20.17 3.89 20.49
C ALA A 155 20.16 5.40 20.80
N ILE A 156 19.53 5.76 21.92
CA ILE A 156 19.55 7.15 22.40
C ILE A 156 21.01 7.53 22.71
N GLY A 157 21.54 8.53 21.99
CA GLY A 157 22.92 8.98 22.12
C GLY A 157 23.83 8.61 20.96
N ASP A 158 23.35 7.84 19.98
CA ASP A 158 24.11 7.56 18.76
C ASP A 158 24.33 8.84 17.96
N LYS A 159 25.57 9.02 17.50
CA LYS A 159 25.92 10.15 16.64
C LYS A 159 25.48 9.85 15.22
N VAL A 160 24.44 10.54 14.75
CA VAL A 160 23.99 10.48 13.36
C VAL A 160 24.45 11.72 12.59
N LYS A 161 24.81 11.55 11.33
CA LYS A 161 25.15 12.63 10.41
C LYS A 161 24.06 12.72 9.33
N ALA A 162 23.36 13.84 9.28
CA ALA A 162 22.50 14.13 8.14
C ALA A 162 23.35 14.36 6.89
N VAL A 163 23.13 13.59 5.85
CA VAL A 163 23.93 13.65 4.61
C VAL A 163 23.33 14.65 3.62
N LYS A 164 22.06 14.96 3.72
CA LYS A 164 21.36 15.97 2.90
C LYS A 164 20.05 16.37 3.58
N GLY A 165 19.74 17.65 3.54
CA GLY A 165 18.51 18.28 4.02
C GLY A 165 18.77 19.78 4.25
N ASP A 166 17.82 20.62 3.87
CA ASP A 166 17.79 22.02 4.30
C ASP A 166 17.26 22.04 5.73
N PHE A 167 18.09 22.50 6.68
CA PHE A 167 17.74 22.73 8.08
C PHE A 167 17.56 24.21 8.32
#